data_2ecdcf69878f4a73a1bd8bfba376aff8
#
_entry.id   2ecdcf69878f4a73a1bd8bfba376aff8
#
_cell.length_a   1.000
_cell.length_b   1.000
_cell.length_c   1.000
_cell.angle_alpha   90.00
_cell.angle_beta   90.00
_cell.angle_gamma   90.00
#
_symmetry.space_group_name_H-M   'P 1'
#
loop_
_entity.id
_entity.type
_entity.pdbx_description
1 polymer ?
#
loop_
_entity_poly.entity_id
_entity_poly.type
_entity_poly.pdbx_seq_one_letter_code
_entity_poly.pdbx_strand_id
1 'polypeptide(L)'
;EISVVVTQRMTYEEDYNAPVQYVDDNTAYRGTNTVISEGTTGHHKVTADVTFVNGVKTDVSYVNEEVMVESQPQVVSVGTLTPPTYLRPISGGSVSSEFGYRWGTLHSGVDWYVSVGTPVRAAAAGTVIRAGWYSTYGYCVDIRHSDGSMTRYAHLNSVTVSNGQYVNQSDLIAYSGNTGYSTGPHLHFEIWIGGTPVN
;
A
#
# COMPACT_ATOMS: atom_id res chain seq x y z
N GLU A 1 -55.66 11.09 21.18
CA GLU A 1 -55.14 9.74 21.50
C GLU A 1 -54.45 9.77 22.86
N ILE A 2 -54.77 8.78 23.70
CA ILE A 2 -54.11 8.65 25.03
C ILE A 2 -52.93 7.72 24.82
N SER A 3 -51.70 8.19 25.08
CA SER A 3 -50.52 7.37 25.09
C SER A 3 -50.28 6.78 26.48
N VAL A 4 -50.11 5.48 26.58
CA VAL A 4 -49.75 4.78 27.80
C VAL A 4 -48.25 4.61 27.85
N VAL A 5 -47.57 5.24 28.83
CA VAL A 5 -46.12 5.15 29.09
C VAL A 5 -45.90 4.29 30.32
N VAL A 6 -45.11 3.25 30.23
CA VAL A 6 -44.73 2.38 31.35
C VAL A 6 -43.21 2.21 31.35
N THR A 7 -42.58 2.51 32.51
CA THR A 7 -41.19 2.20 32.75
C THR A 7 -41.07 1.03 33.70
N GLN A 8 -40.31 -0.01 33.30
CA GLN A 8 -40.15 -1.24 34.07
C GLN A 8 -38.67 -1.53 34.26
N ARG A 9 -38.25 -1.80 35.50
CA ARG A 9 -36.91 -2.30 35.76
C ARG A 9 -36.79 -3.76 35.39
N MET A 10 -35.83 -4.07 34.52
CA MET A 10 -35.57 -5.41 34.00
C MET A 10 -34.11 -5.78 34.21
N THR A 11 -33.85 -7.07 34.48
CA THR A 11 -32.50 -7.62 34.48
C THR A 11 -32.44 -8.70 33.42
N TYR A 12 -31.46 -8.61 32.53
CA TYR A 12 -31.25 -9.53 31.42
C TYR A 12 -29.76 -9.65 31.10
N GLU A 13 -29.39 -10.63 30.31
CA GLU A 13 -28.03 -10.85 29.83
C GLU A 13 -27.98 -10.51 28.35
N GLU A 14 -26.88 -9.88 27.92
CA GLU A 14 -26.65 -9.55 26.53
C GLU A 14 -25.17 -9.61 26.15
N ASP A 15 -24.92 -9.83 24.88
CA ASP A 15 -23.59 -9.83 24.32
C ASP A 15 -23.17 -8.40 23.98
N TYR A 16 -21.88 -8.11 24.15
CA TYR A 16 -21.30 -6.82 23.74
C TYR A 16 -19.93 -7.00 23.08
N ASN A 17 -19.58 -6.07 22.23
CA ASN A 17 -18.29 -6.05 21.56
C ASN A 17 -17.46 -4.84 22.03
N ALA A 18 -16.17 -5.05 22.25
CA ALA A 18 -15.25 -3.93 22.43
C ALA A 18 -15.14 -3.10 21.14
N PRO A 19 -14.89 -1.78 21.25
CA PRO A 19 -14.61 -0.95 20.08
C PRO A 19 -13.42 -1.49 19.29
N VAL A 20 -13.47 -1.38 17.94
CA VAL A 20 -12.35 -1.74 17.08
C VAL A 20 -11.15 -0.84 17.39
N GLN A 21 -9.99 -1.45 17.56
CA GLN A 21 -8.71 -0.75 17.74
C GLN A 21 -7.97 -0.67 16.41
N TYR A 22 -7.45 0.52 16.10
CA TYR A 22 -6.62 0.74 14.92
C TYR A 22 -5.18 0.98 15.35
N VAL A 23 -4.23 0.29 14.71
CA VAL A 23 -2.79 0.43 14.94
C VAL A 23 -2.11 0.82 13.63
N ASP A 24 -1.22 1.79 13.70
CA ASP A 24 -0.48 2.27 12.54
C ASP A 24 0.52 1.21 12.05
N ASP A 25 0.52 0.98 10.73
CA ASP A 25 1.51 0.16 10.04
C ASP A 25 2.35 1.03 9.11
N ASN A 26 3.57 1.31 9.51
CA ASN A 26 4.52 2.09 8.73
C ASN A 26 5.24 1.28 7.63
N THR A 27 4.84 0.04 7.40
CA THR A 27 5.33 -0.83 6.33
C THR A 27 4.31 -1.06 5.23
N ALA A 28 3.05 -0.65 5.44
CA ALA A 28 1.96 -0.77 4.48
C ALA A 28 1.51 0.60 3.96
N TYR A 29 1.07 0.64 2.70
CA TYR A 29 0.56 1.87 2.07
C TYR A 29 -0.79 2.29 2.64
N ARG A 30 -1.05 3.60 2.64
CA ARG A 30 -2.37 4.16 2.98
C ARG A 30 -3.48 3.52 2.16
N GLY A 31 -4.56 3.14 2.85
CA GLY A 31 -5.69 2.41 2.25
C GLY A 31 -5.57 0.89 2.37
N THR A 32 -4.44 0.35 2.83
CA THR A 32 -4.32 -1.05 3.22
C THR A 32 -4.75 -1.20 4.67
N ASN A 33 -5.82 -1.96 4.91
CA ASN A 33 -6.30 -2.32 6.25
C ASN A 33 -6.27 -3.83 6.37
N THR A 34 -5.60 -4.33 7.40
CA THR A 34 -5.48 -5.77 7.65
C THR A 34 -5.94 -6.09 9.06
N VAL A 35 -6.88 -7.02 9.22
CA VAL A 35 -7.28 -7.52 10.52
C VAL A 35 -6.18 -8.39 11.07
N ILE A 36 -5.57 -7.99 12.20
CA ILE A 36 -4.52 -8.75 12.89
C ILE A 36 -5.03 -9.52 14.11
N SER A 37 -6.22 -9.17 14.59
CA SER A 37 -6.97 -9.92 15.61
C SER A 37 -8.46 -9.69 15.40
N GLU A 38 -9.24 -10.76 15.32
CA GLU A 38 -10.70 -10.70 15.12
C GLU A 38 -11.47 -10.19 16.34
N GLY A 39 -10.84 -10.16 17.53
CA GLY A 39 -11.54 -9.87 18.77
C GLY A 39 -12.45 -11.00 19.24
N THR A 40 -13.09 -10.82 20.37
CA THR A 40 -14.07 -11.74 20.95
C THR A 40 -15.22 -10.98 21.58
N THR A 41 -16.43 -11.50 21.42
CA THR A 41 -17.63 -10.98 22.07
C THR A 41 -17.54 -11.22 23.57
N GLY A 42 -17.86 -10.20 24.35
CA GLY A 42 -18.06 -10.29 25.79
C GLY A 42 -19.53 -10.58 26.13
N HIS A 43 -19.78 -10.85 27.38
CA HIS A 43 -21.12 -11.14 27.91
C HIS A 43 -21.30 -10.45 29.24
N HIS A 44 -22.38 -9.69 29.40
CA HIS A 44 -22.69 -8.98 30.62
C HIS A 44 -24.15 -9.13 31.05
N LYS A 45 -24.37 -9.02 32.38
CA LYS A 45 -25.68 -8.96 32.99
C LYS A 45 -26.03 -7.51 33.27
N VAL A 46 -27.13 -7.05 32.71
CA VAL A 46 -27.54 -5.66 32.74
C VAL A 46 -28.83 -5.52 33.55
N THR A 47 -28.88 -4.51 34.41
CA THR A 47 -30.12 -4.03 35.02
C THR A 47 -30.45 -2.66 34.43
N ALA A 48 -31.59 -2.54 33.77
CA ALA A 48 -32.00 -1.31 33.10
C ALA A 48 -33.46 -0.96 33.35
N ASP A 49 -33.76 0.33 33.34
CA ASP A 49 -35.11 0.86 33.29
C ASP A 49 -35.54 0.97 31.82
N VAL A 50 -36.48 0.12 31.40
CA VAL A 50 -36.97 0.02 30.03
C VAL A 50 -38.32 0.73 29.94
N THR A 51 -38.40 1.71 29.04
CA THR A 51 -39.64 2.48 28.81
C THR A 51 -40.37 1.95 27.59
N PHE A 52 -41.67 1.70 27.77
CA PHE A 52 -42.59 1.29 26.73
C PHE A 52 -43.65 2.39 26.51
N VAL A 53 -43.94 2.72 25.27
CA VAL A 53 -45.04 3.59 24.87
C VAL A 53 -46.01 2.77 24.05
N ASN A 54 -47.27 2.64 24.54
CA ASN A 54 -48.28 1.81 23.92
C ASN A 54 -47.80 0.36 23.67
N GLY A 55 -46.99 -0.19 24.60
CA GLY A 55 -46.44 -1.54 24.52
C GLY A 55 -45.20 -1.70 23.63
N VAL A 56 -44.74 -0.64 22.97
CA VAL A 56 -43.51 -0.65 22.16
C VAL A 56 -42.33 -0.12 22.99
N LYS A 57 -41.20 -0.84 23.03
CA LYS A 57 -39.97 -0.41 23.69
C LYS A 57 -39.43 0.82 22.97
N THR A 58 -39.24 1.91 23.72
CA THR A 58 -38.78 3.21 23.17
C THR A 58 -37.50 3.72 23.75
N ASP A 59 -37.17 3.33 25.00
CA ASP A 59 -35.96 3.79 25.65
C ASP A 59 -35.41 2.74 26.63
N VAL A 60 -34.09 2.78 26.86
CA VAL A 60 -33.38 1.92 27.82
C VAL A 60 -32.37 2.77 28.58
N SER A 61 -32.54 2.83 29.88
CA SER A 61 -31.59 3.51 30.79
C SER A 61 -30.88 2.47 31.66
N TYR A 62 -29.59 2.27 31.43
CA TYR A 62 -28.77 1.33 32.19
C TYR A 62 -28.57 1.80 33.61
N VAL A 63 -28.85 0.93 34.58
CA VAL A 63 -28.74 1.22 36.02
C VAL A 63 -27.53 0.55 36.65
N ASN A 64 -27.26 -0.70 36.23
CA ASN A 64 -26.12 -1.47 36.69
C ASN A 64 -25.69 -2.45 35.62
N GLU A 65 -24.40 -2.70 35.54
CA GLU A 65 -23.76 -3.63 34.61
C GLU A 65 -22.77 -4.49 35.39
N GLU A 66 -22.85 -5.81 35.18
CA GLU A 66 -21.93 -6.79 35.72
C GLU A 66 -21.33 -7.57 34.56
N VAL A 67 -20.03 -7.36 34.30
CA VAL A 67 -19.31 -8.05 33.21
C VAL A 67 -19.05 -9.49 33.66
N MET A 68 -19.55 -10.46 32.93
CA MET A 68 -19.37 -11.88 33.15
C MET A 68 -18.21 -12.45 32.32
N VAL A 69 -18.07 -11.98 31.10
CA VAL A 69 -16.99 -12.31 30.17
C VAL A 69 -16.55 -11.01 29.47
N GLU A 70 -15.26 -10.69 29.59
CA GLU A 70 -14.68 -9.50 28.92
C GLU A 70 -14.63 -9.69 27.41
N SER A 71 -15.08 -8.67 26.68
CA SER A 71 -14.86 -8.61 25.23
C SER A 71 -13.43 -8.25 24.91
N GLN A 72 -12.91 -8.75 23.80
CA GLN A 72 -11.63 -8.33 23.26
C GLN A 72 -11.87 -7.55 21.95
N PRO A 73 -11.19 -6.41 21.73
CA PRO A 73 -11.36 -5.64 20.52
C PRO A 73 -10.85 -6.40 19.30
N GLN A 74 -11.51 -6.22 18.15
CA GLN A 74 -10.88 -6.47 16.87
C GLN A 74 -9.75 -5.44 16.70
N VAL A 75 -8.57 -5.90 16.27
CA VAL A 75 -7.43 -5.02 16.01
C VAL A 75 -7.18 -4.98 14.50
N VAL A 76 -7.18 -3.77 13.94
CA VAL A 76 -6.97 -3.53 12.52
C VAL A 76 -5.68 -2.73 12.34
N SER A 77 -4.73 -3.28 11.58
CA SER A 77 -3.55 -2.58 11.10
C SER A 77 -3.92 -1.64 9.96
N VAL A 78 -3.48 -0.39 10.03
CA VAL A 78 -3.77 0.65 9.03
C VAL A 78 -2.47 1.16 8.43
N GLY A 79 -2.30 0.98 7.13
CA GLY A 79 -1.11 1.42 6.40
C GLY A 79 -0.97 2.95 6.43
N THR A 80 0.24 3.43 6.70
CA THR A 80 0.56 4.87 6.81
C THR A 80 1.50 5.38 5.71
N LEU A 81 2.16 4.49 4.95
CA LEU A 81 3.07 4.88 3.88
C LEU A 81 2.32 5.60 2.75
N THR A 82 2.92 6.67 2.27
CA THR A 82 2.49 7.34 1.05
C THR A 82 3.52 7.00 -0.04
N PRO A 83 3.10 6.36 -1.17
CA PRO A 83 4.02 6.06 -2.25
C PRO A 83 4.59 7.36 -2.85
N PRO A 84 5.86 7.37 -3.31
CA PRO A 84 6.42 8.51 -4.00
C PRO A 84 5.66 8.75 -5.31
N THR A 85 5.61 10.02 -5.74
CA THR A 85 5.13 10.34 -7.09
C THR A 85 6.26 10.05 -8.07
N TYR A 86 6.11 9.04 -8.93
CA TYR A 86 7.11 8.71 -9.94
C TYR A 86 6.96 9.61 -11.16
N LEU A 87 8.07 10.25 -11.55
CA LEU A 87 8.14 10.98 -12.81
C LEU A 87 8.61 10.05 -13.94
N ARG A 88 8.19 10.37 -15.16
CA ARG A 88 8.71 9.68 -16.33
C ARG A 88 10.23 9.90 -16.43
N PRO A 89 11.04 8.80 -16.53
CA PRO A 89 12.50 8.90 -16.42
C PRO A 89 13.19 9.49 -17.65
N ILE A 90 12.47 9.70 -18.74
CA ILE A 90 12.98 10.24 -20.01
C ILE A 90 12.06 11.32 -20.56
N SER A 91 12.61 12.25 -21.32
CA SER A 91 11.83 13.17 -22.15
C SER A 91 11.70 12.64 -23.58
N GLY A 92 10.49 12.70 -24.16
CA GLY A 92 10.22 12.19 -25.51
C GLY A 92 10.19 10.66 -25.60
N GLY A 93 10.23 10.11 -26.82
CA GLY A 93 10.05 8.69 -27.10
C GLY A 93 8.59 8.24 -27.02
N SER A 94 8.31 7.06 -27.58
CA SER A 94 7.00 6.41 -27.58
C SER A 94 7.08 5.07 -26.84
N VAL A 95 5.99 4.65 -26.19
CA VAL A 95 5.90 3.30 -25.62
C VAL A 95 5.98 2.30 -26.77
N SER A 96 6.95 1.41 -26.70
CA SER A 96 7.16 0.29 -27.64
C SER A 96 6.66 -1.02 -27.09
N SER A 97 6.59 -1.17 -25.77
CA SER A 97 6.05 -2.33 -25.08
C SER A 97 5.55 -1.96 -23.69
N GLU A 98 4.33 -2.40 -23.39
CA GLU A 98 3.68 -2.15 -22.09
C GLU A 98 4.01 -3.26 -21.09
N PHE A 99 3.80 -2.99 -19.80
CA PHE A 99 3.81 -3.97 -18.73
C PHE A 99 2.72 -5.03 -18.96
N GLY A 100 3.02 -6.30 -18.66
CA GLY A 100 2.03 -7.37 -18.68
C GLY A 100 2.51 -8.68 -19.29
N TYR A 101 1.64 -9.69 -19.24
CA TYR A 101 1.94 -11.00 -19.82
C TYR A 101 1.88 -10.96 -21.35
N ARG A 102 2.94 -11.49 -21.98
CA ARG A 102 3.03 -11.67 -23.42
C ARG A 102 3.77 -12.98 -23.73
N TRP A 103 3.21 -13.78 -24.63
CA TRP A 103 3.77 -15.10 -25.03
C TRP A 103 4.16 -15.99 -23.84
N GLY A 104 3.34 -15.97 -22.75
CA GLY A 104 3.57 -16.78 -21.56
C GLY A 104 4.63 -16.25 -20.59
N THR A 105 5.21 -15.07 -20.84
CA THR A 105 6.22 -14.43 -19.98
C THR A 105 5.74 -13.05 -19.52
N LEU A 106 5.98 -12.72 -18.27
CA LEU A 106 5.70 -11.38 -17.74
C LEU A 106 6.77 -10.40 -18.24
N HIS A 107 6.33 -9.33 -18.92
CA HIS A 107 7.12 -8.12 -19.10
C HIS A 107 6.96 -7.24 -17.88
N SER A 108 8.01 -7.15 -17.07
CA SER A 108 8.00 -6.55 -15.73
C SER A 108 8.07 -5.03 -15.70
N GLY A 109 8.06 -4.39 -16.86
CA GLY A 109 8.18 -2.93 -16.98
C GLY A 109 7.54 -2.37 -18.24
N VAL A 110 7.87 -1.12 -18.52
CA VAL A 110 7.48 -0.40 -19.74
C VAL A 110 8.73 -0.09 -20.55
N ASP A 111 8.68 -0.36 -21.84
CA ASP A 111 9.76 0.00 -22.79
C ASP A 111 9.40 1.28 -23.54
N TRP A 112 10.30 2.26 -23.52
CA TRP A 112 10.21 3.42 -24.39
C TRP A 112 11.26 3.38 -25.48
N TYR A 113 10.82 3.38 -26.73
CA TYR A 113 11.70 3.57 -27.86
C TYR A 113 12.32 4.97 -27.82
N VAL A 114 13.65 5.03 -27.69
CA VAL A 114 14.46 6.24 -27.66
C VAL A 114 15.82 5.95 -28.27
N SER A 115 16.47 6.99 -28.80
CA SER A 115 17.83 6.86 -29.33
C SER A 115 18.84 6.53 -28.23
N VAL A 116 19.88 5.78 -28.57
CA VAL A 116 21.03 5.58 -27.68
C VAL A 116 21.59 6.96 -27.26
N GLY A 117 21.89 7.10 -25.97
CA GLY A 117 22.44 8.35 -25.42
C GLY A 117 21.36 9.35 -24.95
N THR A 118 20.07 9.00 -24.98
CA THR A 118 19.03 9.83 -24.37
C THR A 118 19.23 9.90 -22.85
N PRO A 119 19.22 11.10 -22.24
CA PRO A 119 19.36 11.24 -20.78
C PRO A 119 18.25 10.49 -20.02
N VAL A 120 18.66 9.66 -19.05
CA VAL A 120 17.76 8.94 -18.14
C VAL A 120 17.89 9.54 -16.75
N ARG A 121 16.75 9.89 -16.16
CA ARG A 121 16.67 10.59 -14.88
C ARG A 121 15.95 9.73 -13.82
N ALA A 122 16.29 9.95 -12.54
CA ALA A 122 15.64 9.30 -11.43
C ALA A 122 14.14 9.64 -11.38
N ALA A 123 13.27 8.63 -11.42
CA ALA A 123 11.82 8.81 -11.36
C ALA A 123 11.35 9.29 -9.99
N ALA A 124 12.08 8.97 -8.92
CA ALA A 124 11.88 9.47 -7.56
C ALA A 124 13.23 9.52 -6.83
N ALA A 125 13.29 10.29 -5.73
CA ALA A 125 14.48 10.36 -4.88
C ALA A 125 14.73 9.02 -4.16
N GLY A 126 16.01 8.67 -3.96
CA GLY A 126 16.37 7.43 -3.27
C GLY A 126 17.86 7.11 -3.29
N THR A 127 18.19 5.93 -2.80
CA THR A 127 19.57 5.42 -2.78
C THR A 127 19.77 4.42 -3.90
N VAL A 128 20.82 4.60 -4.68
CA VAL A 128 21.25 3.67 -5.73
C VAL A 128 21.73 2.38 -5.07
N ILE A 129 21.05 1.28 -5.35
CA ILE A 129 21.42 -0.05 -4.83
C ILE A 129 22.09 -0.94 -5.90
N ARG A 130 22.06 -0.49 -7.14
CA ARG A 130 22.77 -1.10 -8.28
C ARG A 130 23.13 -0.03 -9.30
N ALA A 131 24.37 -0.04 -9.79
CA ALA A 131 24.84 0.73 -10.93
C ALA A 131 25.90 -0.09 -11.66
N GLY A 132 25.57 -0.63 -12.84
CA GLY A 132 26.50 -1.48 -13.62
C GLY A 132 25.78 -2.57 -14.42
N TRP A 133 26.57 -3.53 -14.92
CA TRP A 133 26.04 -4.65 -15.70
C TRP A 133 25.26 -5.64 -14.84
N TYR A 134 24.06 -6.00 -15.30
CA TYR A 134 23.19 -6.97 -14.62
C TYR A 134 22.48 -7.93 -15.58
N SER A 135 23.06 -9.12 -15.76
CA SER A 135 22.45 -10.22 -16.54
C SER A 135 21.86 -9.77 -17.89
N THR A 136 20.62 -10.17 -18.18
CA THR A 136 19.86 -9.82 -19.39
C THR A 136 19.49 -8.34 -19.48
N TYR A 137 19.47 -7.59 -18.36
CA TYR A 137 19.19 -6.14 -18.34
C TYR A 137 20.33 -5.27 -18.91
N GLY A 138 21.53 -5.85 -19.14
CA GLY A 138 22.69 -5.07 -19.58
C GLY A 138 23.17 -4.09 -18.50
N TYR A 139 23.61 -2.89 -18.89
CA TYR A 139 23.84 -1.82 -17.92
C TYR A 139 22.51 -1.39 -17.32
N CYS A 140 22.49 -1.33 -15.98
CA CYS A 140 21.28 -1.16 -15.19
C CYS A 140 21.55 -0.28 -13.97
N VAL A 141 20.56 0.52 -13.60
CA VAL A 141 20.48 1.25 -12.32
C VAL A 141 19.24 0.82 -11.59
N ASP A 142 19.38 0.46 -10.30
CA ASP A 142 18.26 0.24 -9.38
C ASP A 142 18.34 1.29 -8.27
N ILE A 143 17.22 1.95 -7.98
CA ILE A 143 17.10 2.95 -6.92
C ILE A 143 16.07 2.48 -5.92
N ARG A 144 16.44 2.39 -4.64
CA ARG A 144 15.51 2.13 -3.53
C ARG A 144 15.03 3.45 -2.95
N HIS A 145 13.72 3.58 -2.82
CA HIS A 145 13.03 4.75 -2.30
C HIS A 145 12.76 4.64 -0.80
N SER A 146 12.39 5.76 -0.16
CA SER A 146 12.19 5.83 1.30
C SER A 146 11.04 4.97 1.83
N ASP A 147 10.08 4.64 0.98
CA ASP A 147 8.94 3.77 1.28
C ASP A 147 9.23 2.27 1.05
N GLY A 148 10.48 1.91 0.70
CA GLY A 148 10.91 0.55 0.41
C GLY A 148 10.64 0.09 -1.03
N SER A 149 9.94 0.87 -1.83
CA SER A 149 9.79 0.60 -3.27
C SER A 149 11.11 0.76 -4.01
N MET A 150 11.18 0.26 -5.25
CA MET A 150 12.37 0.33 -6.08
C MET A 150 12.01 0.67 -7.51
N THR A 151 12.83 1.46 -8.17
CA THR A 151 12.78 1.65 -9.61
C THR A 151 14.01 1.07 -10.29
N ARG A 152 13.81 0.44 -11.46
CA ARG A 152 14.88 -0.10 -12.31
C ARG A 152 14.90 0.55 -13.66
N TYR A 153 16.10 0.85 -14.14
CA TYR A 153 16.38 1.45 -15.45
C TYR A 153 17.37 0.53 -16.16
N ALA A 154 17.01 -0.05 -17.28
CA ALA A 154 17.80 -1.08 -17.93
C ALA A 154 18.08 -0.80 -19.42
N HIS A 155 18.89 -1.67 -20.03
CA HIS A 155 19.42 -1.58 -21.39
C HIS A 155 20.19 -0.29 -21.65
N LEU A 156 20.80 0.27 -20.58
CA LEU A 156 21.52 1.54 -20.63
C LEU A 156 22.80 1.41 -21.46
N ASN A 157 23.25 2.55 -22.03
CA ASN A 157 24.54 2.65 -22.67
C ASN A 157 25.67 2.93 -21.66
N SER A 158 25.37 3.81 -20.68
CA SER A 158 26.29 4.15 -19.61
C SER A 158 25.55 4.63 -18.37
N VAL A 159 26.18 4.49 -17.21
CA VAL A 159 25.67 4.95 -15.91
C VAL A 159 26.54 6.11 -15.41
N THR A 160 25.91 7.08 -14.73
CA THR A 160 26.57 8.30 -14.21
C THR A 160 26.60 8.32 -12.69
N VAL A 161 26.04 7.30 -12.04
CA VAL A 161 25.92 7.17 -10.58
C VAL A 161 26.61 5.90 -10.08
N SER A 162 26.84 5.81 -8.79
CA SER A 162 27.50 4.68 -8.13
C SER A 162 26.61 4.05 -7.06
N ASN A 163 26.85 2.76 -6.73
CA ASN A 163 26.18 2.09 -5.61
C ASN A 163 26.38 2.87 -4.31
N GLY A 164 25.30 3.02 -3.52
CA GLY A 164 25.27 3.78 -2.27
C GLY A 164 25.06 5.29 -2.46
N GLN A 165 25.09 5.81 -3.68
CA GLN A 165 24.85 7.23 -3.94
C GLN A 165 23.35 7.55 -3.72
N TYR A 166 23.08 8.64 -3.00
CA TYR A 166 21.75 9.21 -2.93
C TYR A 166 21.52 10.13 -4.13
N VAL A 167 20.33 10.03 -4.74
CA VAL A 167 19.89 10.86 -5.86
C VAL A 167 18.55 11.51 -5.54
N ASN A 168 18.37 12.75 -6.00
CA ASN A 168 17.07 13.41 -5.96
C ASN A 168 16.25 13.01 -7.18
N GLN A 169 14.93 13.20 -7.09
CA GLN A 169 14.05 13.08 -8.24
C GLN A 169 14.53 14.01 -9.37
N SER A 170 14.54 13.51 -10.60
CA SER A 170 15.02 14.19 -11.81
C SER A 170 16.54 14.31 -11.95
N ASP A 171 17.36 13.83 -11.01
CA ASP A 171 18.81 13.76 -11.20
C ASP A 171 19.15 12.86 -12.40
N LEU A 172 20.18 13.26 -13.16
CA LEU A 172 20.72 12.45 -14.26
C LEU A 172 21.45 11.23 -13.67
N ILE A 173 21.00 10.02 -14.05
CA ILE A 173 21.53 8.76 -13.52
C ILE A 173 22.21 7.88 -14.58
N ALA A 174 21.85 8.08 -15.85
CA ALA A 174 22.33 7.24 -16.94
C ALA A 174 22.02 7.85 -18.32
N TYR A 175 22.46 7.14 -19.34
CA TYR A 175 22.05 7.35 -20.73
C TYR A 175 21.47 6.04 -21.30
N SER A 176 20.33 6.13 -22.02
CA SER A 176 19.67 5.01 -22.68
C SER A 176 20.55 4.33 -23.70
N GLY A 177 20.30 3.07 -23.96
CA GLY A 177 21.15 2.26 -24.84
C GLY A 177 20.42 1.12 -25.56
N ASN A 178 21.18 0.04 -25.76
CA ASN A 178 20.73 -1.20 -26.38
C ASN A 178 21.57 -2.39 -25.85
N THR A 179 21.94 -2.35 -24.56
CA THR A 179 22.81 -3.38 -23.96
C THR A 179 22.00 -4.52 -23.34
N GLY A 180 22.64 -5.68 -23.11
CA GLY A 180 21.98 -6.87 -22.59
C GLY A 180 21.12 -7.57 -23.63
N TYR A 181 20.01 -8.21 -23.18
CA TYR A 181 19.08 -8.89 -24.07
C TYR A 181 18.04 -7.90 -24.62
N SER A 182 18.43 -7.18 -25.68
CA SER A 182 17.64 -6.13 -26.30
C SER A 182 17.68 -6.23 -27.82
N THR A 183 16.56 -6.02 -28.49
CA THR A 183 16.43 -6.09 -29.96
C THR A 183 16.57 -4.76 -30.67
N GLY A 184 16.61 -3.66 -29.91
CA GLY A 184 16.74 -2.31 -30.47
C GLY A 184 16.84 -1.25 -29.38
N PRO A 185 17.27 -0.01 -29.72
CA PRO A 185 17.44 1.07 -28.74
C PRO A 185 16.15 1.38 -28.00
N HIS A 186 16.16 1.26 -26.66
CA HIS A 186 15.03 1.61 -25.78
C HIS A 186 15.51 1.81 -24.35
N LEU A 187 14.65 2.39 -23.51
CA LEU A 187 14.74 2.33 -22.06
C LEU A 187 13.69 1.35 -21.56
N HIS A 188 14.11 0.33 -20.83
CA HIS A 188 13.25 -0.53 -20.02
C HIS A 188 13.18 0.01 -18.61
N PHE A 189 11.97 0.25 -18.09
CA PHE A 189 11.74 0.83 -16.77
C PHE A 189 10.75 0.00 -15.98
N GLU A 190 11.10 -0.28 -14.72
CA GLU A 190 10.26 -1.04 -13.79
C GLU A 190 10.03 -0.26 -12.50
N ILE A 191 8.85 -0.46 -11.88
CA ILE A 191 8.55 -0.09 -10.50
C ILE A 191 8.27 -1.37 -9.72
N TRP A 192 8.89 -1.51 -8.57
CA TRP A 192 8.75 -2.68 -7.69
C TRP A 192 8.20 -2.26 -6.34
N ILE A 193 7.14 -2.95 -5.87
CA ILE A 193 6.51 -2.74 -4.56
C ILE A 193 6.45 -4.09 -3.85
N GLY A 194 6.99 -4.17 -2.62
CA GLY A 194 7.00 -5.41 -1.86
C GLY A 194 7.70 -6.58 -2.57
N GLY A 195 8.71 -6.30 -3.41
CA GLY A 195 9.43 -7.32 -4.18
C GLY A 195 8.73 -7.81 -5.43
N THR A 196 7.62 -7.18 -5.84
CA THR A 196 6.85 -7.52 -7.04
C THR A 196 6.83 -6.34 -8.01
N PRO A 197 7.07 -6.54 -9.32
CA PRO A 197 6.93 -5.49 -10.31
C PRO A 197 5.46 -5.12 -10.51
N VAL A 198 5.19 -3.82 -10.65
CA VAL A 198 3.84 -3.26 -10.82
C VAL A 198 3.74 -2.39 -12.06
N ASN A 199 2.50 -2.23 -12.56
CA ASN A 199 2.19 -1.37 -13.72
C ASN A 199 1.97 0.08 -13.29
#